data_65d0e21ed514e53c99265c1f0d2d5a21
#
_entry.id   65d0e21ed514e53c99265c1f0d2d5a21
#
_cell.length_a   1.000
_cell.length_b   1.000
_cell.length_c   1.000
_cell.angle_alpha   90.00
_cell.angle_beta   90.00
_cell.angle_gamma   90.00
#
_symmetry.space_group_name_H-M   'P 1'
#
loop_
_entity.id
_entity.type
_entity.pdbx_description
1 polymer ?
#
loop_
_entity_poly.entity_id
_entity_poly.type
_entity_poly.pdbx_seq_one_letter_code
_entity_poly.pdbx_strand_id
1 'polypeptide(L)'
;MPERPDAVVIGAGPNGLAAAIRVAQTGRSVIVLEAEETIGGGTRSATLTLPGFIHDVCSAVHPLAVSSSFFRTLPLARYGLEFIDPEIPLAHPLDDTAVALTRSVEETSAGLGADASAYLRVMHPLVRNADFLMRQFFAPLRLTPAMAAHGPLLARFGTMAIRSAVGLGNAIFKQAPARALLAGLAAHAIQPLENLSTGGYGLMLAVSAHAFGWPVVRGGSQKIADALVGELQSLGGRVMTGRRVVSMADLPPARAYLFDVTPRQLVTIAGEALPRSYLDQLNRFRYGPGVFKLDWALDAPIPWRDPRCLRAGTIHLGGSLEEIAASEATVGRGQAPPAPYVLLSQPSLFDATRAPAGKHTVWAYCHVPNGSTVDMTDRIEAQVERFAPGFRNRVLARNVMTPADIERHNANCIGGDINGGSGDLRQWFLRPTWRRYATPNRQIYICSSSTPPTGGVHGLCGFFAAQTALRRAFR
;
A
#
# COMPACT_ATOMS: atom_id res chain seq x y z
N MET A 1 9.64 34.36 -5.07
CA MET A 1 10.00 33.08 -4.40
C MET A 1 11.00 33.43 -3.31
N PRO A 2 11.06 32.72 -2.18
CA PRO A 2 12.30 32.77 -1.43
C PRO A 2 13.38 32.28 -2.40
N GLU A 3 14.39 33.10 -2.61
CA GLU A 3 15.45 32.80 -3.59
C GLU A 3 16.17 31.46 -3.34
N ARG A 4 16.05 30.91 -2.13
CA ARG A 4 16.61 29.60 -1.74
C ARG A 4 15.72 28.93 -0.68
N PRO A 5 14.92 27.92 -1.04
CA PRO A 5 14.23 27.10 -0.04
C PRO A 5 15.25 26.29 0.80
N ASP A 6 14.93 26.00 2.04
CA ASP A 6 15.76 25.12 2.87
C ASP A 6 15.76 23.69 2.32
N ALA A 7 14.62 23.21 1.83
CA ALA A 7 14.49 21.89 1.22
C ALA A 7 13.63 21.93 -0.05
N VAL A 8 13.99 21.04 -0.98
CA VAL A 8 13.20 20.72 -2.18
C VAL A 8 12.83 19.24 -2.11
N VAL A 9 11.54 18.93 -2.28
CA VAL A 9 11.02 17.57 -2.38
C VAL A 9 10.61 17.32 -3.81
N ILE A 10 11.01 16.18 -4.36
CA ILE A 10 10.72 15.78 -5.73
C ILE A 10 9.68 14.63 -5.67
N GLY A 11 8.45 14.92 -6.11
CA GLY A 11 7.27 14.07 -6.04
C GLY A 11 6.30 14.48 -4.93
N ALA A 12 5.01 14.65 -5.29
CA ALA A 12 3.90 14.97 -4.39
C ALA A 12 3.00 13.74 -4.10
N GLY A 13 3.59 12.56 -4.02
CA GLY A 13 2.97 11.38 -3.45
C GLY A 13 2.90 11.45 -1.91
N PRO A 14 2.19 10.52 -1.24
CA PRO A 14 2.05 10.55 0.22
C PRO A 14 3.37 10.60 0.98
N ASN A 15 4.43 9.98 0.47
CA ASN A 15 5.75 10.01 1.10
C ASN A 15 6.46 11.34 0.89
N GLY A 16 6.42 11.92 -0.31
CA GLY A 16 7.00 13.23 -0.58
C GLY A 16 6.31 14.33 0.23
N LEU A 17 4.98 14.32 0.29
CA LEU A 17 4.20 15.24 1.10
C LEU A 17 4.49 15.08 2.61
N ALA A 18 4.60 13.83 3.09
CA ALA A 18 4.99 13.57 4.48
C ALA A 18 6.40 14.10 4.81
N ALA A 19 7.34 13.95 3.86
CA ALA A 19 8.68 14.51 4.02
C ALA A 19 8.66 16.04 4.09
N ALA A 20 7.91 16.67 3.19
CA ALA A 20 7.76 18.13 3.16
C ALA A 20 7.12 18.67 4.44
N ILE A 21 6.01 18.07 4.90
CA ILE A 21 5.34 18.44 6.16
C ILE A 21 6.33 18.32 7.33
N ARG A 22 7.10 17.22 7.41
CA ARG A 22 8.05 17.03 8.51
C ARG A 22 9.16 18.08 8.52
N VAL A 23 9.63 18.52 7.36
CA VAL A 23 10.58 19.64 7.25
C VAL A 23 9.93 20.94 7.66
N ALA A 24 8.73 21.27 7.14
CA ALA A 24 8.00 22.50 7.43
C ALA A 24 7.64 22.65 8.93
N GLN A 25 7.29 21.54 9.61
CA GLN A 25 7.06 21.51 11.06
C GLN A 25 8.24 21.99 11.91
N THR A 26 9.43 22.10 11.32
CA THR A 26 10.62 22.65 12.01
C THR A 26 10.88 24.13 11.70
N GLY A 27 9.91 24.81 11.08
CA GLY A 27 10.00 26.23 10.69
C GLY A 27 10.86 26.48 9.44
N ARG A 28 11.20 25.43 8.66
CA ARG A 28 12.02 25.53 7.44
C ARG A 28 11.16 25.68 6.20
N SER A 29 11.64 26.49 5.27
CA SER A 29 11.00 26.64 3.97
C SER A 29 11.15 25.38 3.10
N VAL A 30 10.06 24.94 2.50
CA VAL A 30 10.04 23.74 1.63
C VAL A 30 9.18 23.95 0.40
N ILE A 31 9.69 23.46 -0.73
CA ILE A 31 8.96 23.40 -2.00
C ILE A 31 8.87 21.93 -2.43
N VAL A 32 7.69 21.52 -2.89
CA VAL A 32 7.47 20.22 -3.52
C VAL A 32 7.29 20.43 -5.03
N LEU A 33 8.04 19.67 -5.83
CA LEU A 33 7.94 19.67 -7.29
C LEU A 33 7.28 18.36 -7.72
N GLU A 34 6.12 18.45 -8.40
CA GLU A 34 5.37 17.31 -8.92
C GLU A 34 5.42 17.34 -10.46
N ALA A 35 5.73 16.18 -11.05
CA ALA A 35 5.84 16.04 -12.49
C ALA A 35 4.51 16.17 -13.23
N GLU A 36 3.44 15.66 -12.59
CA GLU A 36 2.11 15.62 -13.17
C GLU A 36 1.30 16.88 -12.80
N GLU A 37 0.21 17.13 -13.53
CA GLU A 37 -0.70 18.24 -13.22
C GLU A 37 -1.49 18.03 -11.92
N THR A 38 -1.63 16.78 -11.48
CA THR A 38 -2.32 16.40 -10.25
C THR A 38 -1.37 15.77 -9.25
N ILE A 39 -1.49 16.20 -7.99
CA ILE A 39 -0.76 15.61 -6.85
C ILE A 39 -1.29 14.23 -6.51
N GLY A 40 -0.59 13.49 -5.66
CA GLY A 40 -1.10 12.30 -4.97
C GLY A 40 -0.42 10.99 -5.35
N GLY A 41 0.31 10.92 -6.47
CA GLY A 41 0.98 9.69 -6.86
C GLY A 41 0.03 8.48 -6.88
N GLY A 42 0.24 7.50 -6.01
CA GLY A 42 -0.61 6.31 -5.88
C GLY A 42 -1.97 6.54 -5.20
N THR A 43 -2.30 7.75 -4.75
CA THR A 43 -3.61 8.07 -4.14
C THR A 43 -4.51 8.91 -5.04
N ARG A 44 -4.21 9.03 -6.33
CA ARG A 44 -5.06 9.76 -7.26
C ARG A 44 -6.40 9.06 -7.47
N SER A 45 -7.46 9.87 -7.65
CA SER A 45 -8.78 9.41 -8.08
C SER A 45 -9.17 10.10 -9.38
N ALA A 46 -9.90 9.41 -10.26
CA ALA A 46 -10.29 9.93 -11.56
C ALA A 46 -11.59 9.30 -12.09
N THR A 47 -12.21 9.93 -13.06
CA THR A 47 -13.28 9.34 -13.86
C THR A 47 -12.65 8.44 -14.93
N LEU A 48 -12.60 7.12 -14.67
CA LEU A 48 -11.93 6.17 -15.55
C LEU A 48 -12.87 5.41 -16.49
N THR A 49 -14.17 5.39 -16.18
CA THR A 49 -15.18 4.66 -16.97
C THR A 49 -16.20 5.62 -17.60
N LEU A 50 -17.29 5.89 -16.91
CA LEU A 50 -18.38 6.75 -17.38
C LEU A 50 -18.42 8.06 -16.58
N PRO A 51 -18.99 9.14 -17.12
CA PRO A 51 -19.19 10.38 -16.37
C PRO A 51 -19.94 10.14 -15.05
N GLY A 52 -19.46 10.76 -13.96
CA GLY A 52 -20.04 10.62 -12.63
C GLY A 52 -19.56 9.40 -11.83
N PHE A 53 -18.74 8.53 -12.43
CA PHE A 53 -18.11 7.41 -11.72
C PHE A 53 -16.68 7.77 -11.33
N ILE A 54 -16.43 7.91 -10.03
CA ILE A 54 -15.11 8.27 -9.47
C ILE A 54 -14.40 7.01 -8.99
N HIS A 55 -13.29 6.68 -9.63
CA HIS A 55 -12.45 5.53 -9.31
C HIS A 55 -11.14 5.96 -8.64
N ASP A 56 -10.59 5.10 -7.80
CA ASP A 56 -9.24 5.24 -7.28
C ASP A 56 -8.25 4.61 -8.26
N VAL A 57 -7.29 5.41 -8.75
CA VAL A 57 -6.44 4.96 -9.84
C VAL A 57 -5.46 3.86 -9.39
N CYS A 58 -4.90 3.95 -8.16
CA CYS A 58 -3.99 2.95 -7.63
C CYS A 58 -4.50 2.38 -6.30
N SER A 59 -4.41 3.10 -5.18
CA SER A 59 -4.86 2.61 -3.87
C SER A 59 -6.30 3.04 -3.57
N ALA A 60 -7.16 2.11 -3.12
CA ALA A 60 -8.57 2.37 -2.81
C ALA A 60 -8.92 2.16 -1.33
N VAL A 61 -8.16 1.33 -0.61
CA VAL A 61 -8.39 0.99 0.80
C VAL A 61 -7.15 1.28 1.63
N HIS A 62 -7.31 1.76 2.86
CA HIS A 62 -6.26 2.48 3.56
C HIS A 62 -5.97 2.02 5.00
N PRO A 63 -5.76 0.72 5.28
CA PRO A 63 -5.44 0.24 6.63
C PRO A 63 -4.12 0.83 7.15
N LEU A 64 -3.15 1.07 6.26
CA LEU A 64 -1.85 1.60 6.64
C LEU A 64 -1.88 3.12 6.88
N ALA A 65 -2.83 3.85 6.28
CA ALA A 65 -2.98 5.28 6.55
C ALA A 65 -3.51 5.54 7.96
N VAL A 66 -4.58 4.80 8.36
CA VAL A 66 -5.17 4.95 9.70
C VAL A 66 -4.29 4.39 10.81
N SER A 67 -3.43 3.41 10.51
CA SER A 67 -2.45 2.87 11.47
C SER A 67 -1.12 3.63 11.48
N SER A 68 -0.89 4.57 10.53
CA SER A 68 0.35 5.34 10.43
C SER A 68 0.59 6.19 11.67
N SER A 69 1.71 5.95 12.35
CA SER A 69 2.11 6.74 13.51
C SER A 69 2.38 8.21 13.18
N PHE A 70 2.64 8.55 11.92
CA PHE A 70 2.82 9.92 11.48
C PHE A 70 1.48 10.57 11.06
N PHE A 71 0.69 9.94 10.19
CA PHE A 71 -0.58 10.54 9.76
C PHE A 71 -1.53 10.79 10.92
N ARG A 72 -1.56 9.93 11.93
CA ARG A 72 -2.35 10.10 13.16
C ARG A 72 -1.95 11.32 13.99
N THR A 73 -0.79 11.93 13.75
CA THR A 73 -0.38 13.18 14.41
C THR A 73 -0.79 14.44 13.65
N LEU A 74 -1.30 14.29 12.44
CA LEU A 74 -1.67 15.40 11.57
C LEU A 74 -3.18 15.69 11.66
N PRO A 75 -3.62 16.96 11.60
CA PRO A 75 -5.02 17.33 11.67
C PRO A 75 -5.73 17.19 10.30
N LEU A 76 -5.59 16.03 9.64
CA LEU A 76 -6.00 15.84 8.24
C LEU A 76 -7.52 16.00 8.05
N ALA A 77 -8.33 15.66 9.04
CA ALA A 77 -9.78 15.91 9.00
C ALA A 77 -10.12 17.40 8.85
N ARG A 78 -9.28 18.31 9.35
CA ARG A 78 -9.43 19.76 9.18
C ARG A 78 -9.37 20.20 7.71
N TYR A 79 -8.72 19.40 6.88
CA TYR A 79 -8.55 19.63 5.45
C TYR A 79 -9.46 18.73 4.60
N GLY A 80 -10.54 18.19 5.21
CA GLY A 80 -11.58 17.47 4.52
C GLY A 80 -11.29 15.98 4.28
N LEU A 81 -10.29 15.41 4.94
CA LEU A 81 -10.09 13.95 4.90
C LEU A 81 -11.09 13.28 5.84
N GLU A 82 -11.93 12.42 5.28
CA GLU A 82 -12.86 11.58 6.03
C GLU A 82 -12.66 10.13 5.64
N PHE A 83 -12.34 9.29 6.63
CA PHE A 83 -12.31 7.85 6.48
C PHE A 83 -13.68 7.25 6.81
N ILE A 84 -14.15 6.35 5.95
CA ILE A 84 -15.37 5.59 6.16
C ILE A 84 -14.95 4.17 6.46
N ASP A 85 -15.23 3.69 7.67
CA ASP A 85 -14.98 2.31 8.08
C ASP A 85 -16.17 1.43 7.66
N PRO A 86 -16.00 0.49 6.72
CA PRO A 86 -16.99 -0.54 6.44
C PRO A 86 -17.23 -1.38 7.68
N GLU A 87 -18.45 -1.90 7.85
CA GLU A 87 -18.82 -2.78 8.96
C GLU A 87 -17.89 -4.01 9.05
N ILE A 88 -17.57 -4.56 7.89
CA ILE A 88 -16.60 -5.64 7.74
C ILE A 88 -15.36 -5.09 7.02
N PRO A 89 -14.19 -4.98 7.65
CA PRO A 89 -12.94 -4.59 7.02
C PRO A 89 -12.64 -5.37 5.75
N LEU A 90 -12.71 -6.71 5.83
CA LEU A 90 -12.53 -7.55 4.65
C LEU A 90 -13.35 -8.84 4.73
N ALA A 91 -13.76 -9.37 3.58
CA ALA A 91 -14.33 -10.69 3.44
C ALA A 91 -13.53 -11.51 2.41
N HIS A 92 -13.52 -12.82 2.64
CA HIS A 92 -12.87 -13.79 1.77
C HIS A 92 -13.90 -14.85 1.38
N PRO A 93 -14.53 -14.76 0.19
CA PRO A 93 -15.48 -15.76 -0.26
C PRO A 93 -14.77 -17.06 -0.61
N LEU A 94 -15.42 -18.16 -0.22
CA LEU A 94 -15.17 -19.54 -0.60
C LEU A 94 -16.36 -20.04 -1.43
N ASP A 95 -16.30 -21.24 -2.01
CA ASP A 95 -17.35 -21.69 -2.93
C ASP A 95 -18.74 -21.75 -2.27
N ASP A 96 -18.82 -22.17 -0.99
CA ASP A 96 -20.09 -22.35 -0.26
C ASP A 96 -20.35 -21.29 0.83
N THR A 97 -19.39 -20.41 1.13
CA THR A 97 -19.46 -19.45 2.23
C THR A 97 -18.48 -18.31 2.04
N ALA A 98 -18.44 -17.38 3.01
CA ALA A 98 -17.35 -16.41 3.10
C ALA A 98 -16.79 -16.35 4.53
N VAL A 99 -15.54 -15.97 4.66
CA VAL A 99 -14.94 -15.60 5.95
C VAL A 99 -14.94 -14.09 6.06
N ALA A 100 -15.47 -13.55 7.15
CA ALA A 100 -15.44 -12.13 7.45
C ALA A 100 -14.39 -11.83 8.52
N LEU A 101 -13.49 -10.90 8.26
CA LEU A 101 -12.64 -10.29 9.28
C LEU A 101 -13.33 -9.02 9.75
N THR A 102 -13.80 -9.00 10.99
CA THR A 102 -14.44 -7.84 11.63
C THR A 102 -13.45 -7.10 12.54
N ARG A 103 -13.87 -5.95 13.08
CA ARG A 103 -13.06 -5.24 14.09
C ARG A 103 -12.90 -6.06 15.38
N SER A 104 -13.89 -6.87 15.75
CA SER A 104 -13.81 -7.79 16.89
C SER A 104 -13.03 -9.05 16.54
N VAL A 105 -12.04 -9.38 17.36
CA VAL A 105 -11.30 -10.65 17.25
C VAL A 105 -12.23 -11.83 17.57
N GLU A 106 -13.14 -11.65 18.52
CA GLU A 106 -14.14 -12.61 18.96
C GLU A 106 -15.14 -12.94 17.85
N GLU A 107 -15.72 -11.90 17.21
CA GLU A 107 -16.64 -12.10 16.09
C GLU A 107 -15.97 -12.82 14.91
N THR A 108 -14.76 -12.39 14.54
CA THR A 108 -13.98 -13.06 13.48
C THR A 108 -13.77 -14.53 13.84
N SER A 109 -13.36 -14.81 15.08
CA SER A 109 -13.08 -16.16 15.52
C SER A 109 -14.31 -17.07 15.51
N ALA A 110 -15.49 -16.55 15.84
CA ALA A 110 -16.76 -17.29 15.83
C ALA A 110 -17.09 -17.85 14.43
N GLY A 111 -16.68 -17.15 13.37
CA GLY A 111 -16.81 -17.58 11.96
C GLY A 111 -15.81 -18.65 11.51
N LEU A 112 -14.83 -19.04 12.35
CA LEU A 112 -13.73 -19.93 11.97
C LEU A 112 -13.89 -21.38 12.49
N GLY A 113 -15.04 -21.73 13.08
CA GLY A 113 -15.35 -23.08 13.51
C GLY A 113 -14.32 -23.65 14.50
N ALA A 114 -13.75 -24.82 14.20
CA ALA A 114 -12.78 -25.48 15.08
C ALA A 114 -11.47 -24.68 15.26
N ASP A 115 -11.17 -23.71 14.40
CA ASP A 115 -9.98 -22.86 14.50
C ASP A 115 -10.19 -21.60 15.36
N ALA A 116 -11.40 -21.36 15.88
CA ALA A 116 -11.73 -20.19 16.69
C ALA A 116 -10.73 -19.95 17.83
N SER A 117 -10.48 -20.99 18.65
CA SER A 117 -9.53 -20.90 19.76
C SER A 117 -8.09 -20.66 19.32
N ALA A 118 -7.69 -21.20 18.18
CA ALA A 118 -6.36 -20.98 17.63
C ALA A 118 -6.20 -19.53 17.18
N TYR A 119 -7.20 -18.97 16.51
CA TYR A 119 -7.25 -17.58 16.09
C TYR A 119 -7.15 -16.62 17.28
N LEU A 120 -7.98 -16.82 18.31
CA LEU A 120 -7.95 -16.02 19.55
C LEU A 120 -6.58 -16.02 20.22
N ARG A 121 -5.96 -17.20 20.35
CA ARG A 121 -4.63 -17.34 20.94
C ARG A 121 -3.55 -16.55 20.17
N VAL A 122 -3.66 -16.46 18.84
CA VAL A 122 -2.72 -15.71 18.01
C VAL A 122 -3.03 -14.21 18.07
N MET A 123 -4.28 -13.82 17.83
CA MET A 123 -4.62 -12.43 17.57
C MET A 123 -4.77 -11.56 18.81
N HIS A 124 -5.32 -12.06 19.92
CA HIS A 124 -5.52 -11.26 21.13
C HIS A 124 -4.25 -10.56 21.63
N PRO A 125 -3.10 -11.25 21.84
CA PRO A 125 -1.90 -10.60 22.32
C PRO A 125 -1.33 -9.60 21.31
N LEU A 126 -1.52 -9.85 20.00
CA LEU A 126 -1.05 -8.94 18.96
C LEU A 126 -1.91 -7.68 18.87
N VAL A 127 -3.23 -7.83 18.88
CA VAL A 127 -4.18 -6.72 18.78
C VAL A 127 -4.13 -5.83 20.02
N ARG A 128 -4.03 -6.40 21.23
CA ARG A 128 -3.84 -5.63 22.47
C ARG A 128 -2.59 -4.76 22.47
N ASN A 129 -1.59 -5.12 21.67
CA ASN A 129 -0.33 -4.40 21.55
C ASN A 129 -0.13 -3.79 20.14
N ALA A 130 -1.24 -3.55 19.41
CA ALA A 130 -1.20 -3.13 18.03
C ALA A 130 -0.39 -1.84 17.80
N ASP A 131 -0.60 -0.80 18.59
CA ASP A 131 0.16 0.45 18.48
C ASP A 131 1.66 0.24 18.58
N PHE A 132 2.10 -0.57 19.53
CA PHE A 132 3.51 -0.90 19.69
C PHE A 132 4.03 -1.69 18.49
N LEU A 133 3.34 -2.77 18.08
CA LEU A 133 3.76 -3.62 16.96
C LEU A 133 3.81 -2.84 15.64
N MET A 134 2.79 -2.04 15.34
CA MET A 134 2.76 -1.22 14.12
C MET A 134 3.90 -0.21 14.09
N ARG A 135 4.21 0.44 15.22
CA ARG A 135 5.36 1.34 15.32
C ARG A 135 6.70 0.63 15.10
N GLN A 136 6.86 -0.61 15.58
CA GLN A 136 8.09 -1.37 15.36
C GLN A 136 8.19 -1.88 13.93
N PHE A 137 7.10 -2.41 13.37
CA PHE A 137 7.06 -2.96 12.02
C PHE A 137 7.29 -1.88 10.94
N PHE A 138 6.70 -0.69 11.16
CA PHE A 138 6.81 0.45 10.24
C PHE A 138 7.89 1.47 10.63
N ALA A 139 8.89 1.07 11.36
CA ALA A 139 10.04 1.91 11.70
C ALA A 139 11.36 1.25 11.27
N PRO A 140 12.41 2.06 11.03
CA PRO A 140 13.74 1.52 10.88
C PRO A 140 14.14 0.76 12.14
N LEU A 141 14.66 -0.46 11.97
CA LEU A 141 15.11 -1.29 13.09
C LEU A 141 16.08 -0.52 14.01
N ARG A 142 15.67 -0.34 15.25
CA ARG A 142 16.45 0.28 16.34
C ARG A 142 16.10 -0.44 17.63
N LEU A 143 17.09 -0.86 18.38
CA LEU A 143 16.89 -1.36 19.74
C LEU A 143 16.44 -0.20 20.64
N THR A 144 15.32 -0.37 21.29
CA THR A 144 14.73 0.62 22.21
C THR A 144 14.40 -0.04 23.55
N PRO A 145 14.38 0.71 24.67
CA PRO A 145 13.93 0.16 25.95
C PRO A 145 12.53 -0.45 25.88
N ALA A 146 11.64 0.11 25.06
CA ALA A 146 10.29 -0.44 24.85
C ALA A 146 10.33 -1.83 24.23
N MET A 147 11.30 -2.14 23.36
CA MET A 147 11.44 -3.50 22.82
C MET A 147 11.86 -4.49 23.89
N ALA A 148 12.73 -4.10 24.83
CA ALA A 148 13.11 -4.95 25.95
C ALA A 148 11.90 -5.26 26.86
N ALA A 149 11.09 -4.25 27.17
CA ALA A 149 9.86 -4.42 27.96
C ALA A 149 8.81 -5.34 27.29
N HIS A 150 8.79 -5.42 25.95
CA HIS A 150 7.89 -6.28 25.18
C HIS A 150 8.61 -7.53 24.62
N GLY A 151 9.74 -7.92 25.21
CA GLY A 151 10.56 -9.04 24.73
C GLY A 151 9.80 -10.34 24.46
N PRO A 152 8.96 -10.87 25.39
CA PRO A 152 8.17 -12.08 25.15
C PRO A 152 7.18 -11.95 23.97
N LEU A 153 6.53 -10.80 23.83
CA LEU A 153 5.63 -10.52 22.69
C LEU A 153 6.38 -10.51 21.37
N LEU A 154 7.53 -9.81 21.32
CA LEU A 154 8.35 -9.72 20.12
C LEU A 154 8.96 -11.07 19.73
N ALA A 155 9.41 -11.88 20.72
CA ALA A 155 9.88 -13.24 20.46
C ALA A 155 8.76 -14.11 19.86
N ARG A 156 7.57 -14.09 20.47
CA ARG A 156 6.41 -14.82 19.98
C ARG A 156 5.98 -14.35 18.58
N PHE A 157 5.87 -13.04 18.37
CA PHE A 157 5.57 -12.48 17.05
C PHE A 157 6.66 -12.84 16.05
N GLY A 158 7.92 -12.68 16.38
CA GLY A 158 9.06 -12.96 15.51
C GLY A 158 9.11 -14.40 15.01
N THR A 159 8.83 -15.38 15.89
CA THR A 159 8.78 -16.80 15.49
C THR A 159 7.64 -17.12 14.51
N MET A 160 6.55 -16.37 14.54
CA MET A 160 5.47 -16.48 13.57
C MET A 160 5.76 -15.66 12.31
N ALA A 161 6.26 -14.44 12.49
CA ALA A 161 6.46 -13.47 11.42
C ALA A 161 7.53 -13.89 10.40
N ILE A 162 8.56 -14.63 10.83
CA ILE A 162 9.60 -15.13 9.92
C ILE A 162 9.12 -16.29 9.04
N ARG A 163 8.03 -16.96 9.39
CA ARG A 163 7.50 -18.11 8.65
C ARG A 163 6.83 -17.67 7.36
N SER A 164 6.78 -18.58 6.40
CA SER A 164 5.92 -18.45 5.23
C SER A 164 4.44 -18.50 5.62
N ALA A 165 3.57 -17.87 4.85
CA ALA A 165 2.13 -17.90 5.10
C ALA A 165 1.56 -19.32 4.99
N VAL A 166 2.03 -20.09 4.01
CA VAL A 166 1.68 -21.52 3.87
C VAL A 166 2.10 -22.30 5.11
N GLY A 167 3.39 -22.17 5.51
CA GLY A 167 3.91 -22.88 6.68
C GLY A 167 3.26 -22.45 8.01
N LEU A 168 2.92 -21.17 8.15
CA LEU A 168 2.22 -20.64 9.33
C LEU A 168 0.77 -21.10 9.37
N GLY A 169 0.04 -20.97 8.25
CA GLY A 169 -1.35 -21.36 8.12
C GLY A 169 -1.57 -22.83 8.44
N ASN A 170 -0.77 -23.72 7.85
CA ASN A 170 -0.84 -25.16 8.07
C ASN A 170 -0.46 -25.59 9.50
N ALA A 171 0.42 -24.81 10.18
CA ALA A 171 0.80 -25.14 11.56
C ALA A 171 -0.20 -24.68 12.61
N ILE A 172 -0.97 -23.61 12.33
CA ILE A 172 -1.88 -23.02 13.33
C ILE A 172 -3.31 -23.45 13.07
N PHE A 173 -3.76 -23.49 11.80
CA PHE A 173 -5.14 -23.69 11.40
C PHE A 173 -5.36 -25.03 10.71
N LYS A 174 -6.49 -25.65 11.04
CA LYS A 174 -6.88 -26.97 10.50
C LYS A 174 -7.89 -26.86 9.36
N GLN A 175 -8.69 -25.79 9.36
CA GLN A 175 -9.80 -25.62 8.42
C GLN A 175 -9.48 -24.59 7.33
N ALA A 176 -10.09 -24.78 6.16
CA ALA A 176 -9.91 -23.92 5.00
C ALA A 176 -10.22 -22.43 5.29
N PRO A 177 -11.29 -22.05 6.02
CA PRO A 177 -11.63 -20.64 6.25
C PRO A 177 -10.52 -19.84 6.91
N ALA A 178 -9.92 -20.33 7.99
CA ALA A 178 -8.86 -19.61 8.70
C ALA A 178 -7.56 -19.54 7.88
N ARG A 179 -7.23 -20.62 7.15
CA ARG A 179 -6.07 -20.67 6.24
C ARG A 179 -6.23 -19.73 5.06
N ALA A 180 -7.41 -19.69 4.44
CA ALA A 180 -7.71 -18.80 3.31
C ALA A 180 -7.68 -17.33 3.72
N LEU A 181 -8.22 -16.98 4.89
CA LEU A 181 -8.14 -15.63 5.44
C LEU A 181 -6.68 -15.16 5.60
N LEU A 182 -5.83 -16.00 6.21
CA LEU A 182 -4.41 -15.69 6.34
C LEU A 182 -3.72 -15.56 4.97
N ALA A 183 -4.02 -16.45 4.03
CA ALA A 183 -3.43 -16.43 2.69
C ALA A 183 -3.79 -15.16 1.92
N GLY A 184 -5.07 -14.75 1.94
CA GLY A 184 -5.52 -13.50 1.30
C GLY A 184 -4.84 -12.27 1.86
N LEU A 185 -4.66 -12.20 3.19
CA LEU A 185 -3.90 -11.11 3.83
C LEU A 185 -2.42 -11.16 3.47
N ALA A 186 -1.81 -12.35 3.43
CA ALA A 186 -0.39 -12.52 3.12
C ALA A 186 -0.07 -12.23 1.64
N ALA A 187 -1.02 -12.42 0.73
CA ALA A 187 -0.85 -12.13 -0.70
C ALA A 187 -0.56 -10.65 -0.99
N HIS A 188 -0.93 -9.73 -0.08
CA HIS A 188 -0.49 -8.32 -0.16
C HIS A 188 1.04 -8.13 -0.11
N ALA A 189 1.82 -9.15 0.26
CA ALA A 189 3.28 -9.11 0.16
C ALA A 189 3.77 -9.15 -1.30
N ILE A 190 2.91 -9.51 -2.25
CA ILE A 190 3.16 -9.62 -3.70
C ILE A 190 4.40 -10.51 -3.97
N GLN A 191 4.36 -11.72 -3.42
CA GLN A 191 5.41 -12.74 -3.58
C GLN A 191 4.84 -14.14 -3.27
N PRO A 192 5.52 -15.22 -3.70
CA PRO A 192 5.11 -16.58 -3.37
C PRO A 192 4.87 -16.75 -1.87
N LEU A 193 3.73 -17.33 -1.48
CA LEU A 193 3.33 -17.48 -0.08
C LEU A 193 4.17 -18.50 0.69
N GLU A 194 5.00 -19.26 0.00
CA GLU A 194 6.04 -20.16 0.55
C GLU A 194 7.29 -19.39 1.01
N ASN A 195 7.45 -18.14 0.59
CA ASN A 195 8.60 -17.32 0.99
C ASN A 195 8.52 -16.94 2.46
N LEU A 196 9.71 -16.85 3.09
CA LEU A 196 9.82 -16.40 4.48
C LEU A 196 9.24 -15.00 4.66
N SER A 197 8.67 -14.75 5.85
CA SER A 197 8.07 -13.49 6.30
C SER A 197 6.72 -13.12 5.65
N THR A 198 6.19 -13.88 4.70
CA THR A 198 4.84 -13.64 4.16
C THR A 198 3.76 -13.84 5.22
N GLY A 199 3.94 -14.79 6.15
CA GLY A 199 3.07 -14.97 7.31
C GLY A 199 3.04 -13.75 8.23
N GLY A 200 4.20 -13.13 8.46
CA GLY A 200 4.31 -11.89 9.24
C GLY A 200 3.56 -10.72 8.61
N TYR A 201 3.63 -10.61 7.29
CA TYR A 201 2.88 -9.59 6.55
C TYR A 201 1.36 -9.75 6.73
N GLY A 202 0.86 -10.99 6.56
CA GLY A 202 -0.56 -11.30 6.78
C GLY A 202 -1.01 -11.03 8.22
N LEU A 203 -0.21 -11.41 9.22
CA LEU A 203 -0.52 -11.11 10.63
C LEU A 203 -0.58 -9.62 10.91
N MET A 204 0.35 -8.81 10.38
CA MET A 204 0.35 -7.36 10.60
C MET A 204 -0.84 -6.68 9.96
N LEU A 205 -1.28 -7.12 8.78
CA LEU A 205 -2.50 -6.61 8.17
C LEU A 205 -3.76 -7.01 8.95
N ALA A 206 -3.82 -8.24 9.49
CA ALA A 206 -4.90 -8.66 10.38
C ALA A 206 -4.94 -7.80 11.66
N VAL A 207 -3.78 -7.54 12.28
CA VAL A 207 -3.67 -6.65 13.44
C VAL A 207 -4.14 -5.24 13.09
N SER A 208 -3.76 -4.71 11.93
CA SER A 208 -4.21 -3.40 11.46
C SER A 208 -5.72 -3.35 11.30
N ALA A 209 -6.32 -4.36 10.68
CA ALA A 209 -7.77 -4.46 10.47
C ALA A 209 -8.54 -4.47 11.79
N HIS A 210 -8.13 -5.30 12.75
CA HIS A 210 -8.78 -5.37 14.07
C HIS A 210 -8.60 -4.07 14.86
N ALA A 211 -7.40 -3.54 14.94
CA ALA A 211 -7.10 -2.42 15.83
C ALA A 211 -7.49 -1.05 15.26
N PHE A 212 -7.30 -0.84 13.96
CA PHE A 212 -7.43 0.48 13.32
C PHE A 212 -8.51 0.55 12.24
N GLY A 213 -8.98 -0.60 11.74
CA GLY A 213 -9.93 -0.68 10.64
C GLY A 213 -9.26 -0.80 9.28
N TRP A 214 -10.11 -0.80 8.25
CA TRP A 214 -9.70 -0.92 6.85
C TRP A 214 -10.57 -0.01 5.97
N PRO A 215 -10.45 1.32 6.15
CA PRO A 215 -11.39 2.26 5.58
C PRO A 215 -11.18 2.51 4.10
N VAL A 216 -12.25 2.99 3.46
CA VAL A 216 -12.23 3.75 2.21
C VAL A 216 -12.24 5.26 2.53
N VAL A 217 -11.96 6.10 1.53
CA VAL A 217 -11.96 7.55 1.70
C VAL A 217 -13.18 8.17 1.00
N ARG A 218 -13.93 9.02 1.71
CA ARG A 218 -15.04 9.76 1.15
C ARG A 218 -14.58 10.65 -0.02
N GLY A 219 -15.23 10.51 -1.16
CA GLY A 219 -14.88 11.25 -2.38
C GLY A 219 -13.63 10.74 -3.11
N GLY A 220 -12.98 9.68 -2.61
CA GLY A 220 -11.81 9.07 -3.25
C GLY A 220 -10.50 9.31 -2.53
N SER A 221 -9.54 8.43 -2.83
CA SER A 221 -8.21 8.42 -2.21
C SER A 221 -7.42 9.72 -2.43
N GLN A 222 -7.74 10.49 -3.49
CA GLN A 222 -7.18 11.82 -3.76
C GLN A 222 -7.27 12.73 -2.53
N LYS A 223 -8.31 12.62 -1.72
CA LYS A 223 -8.52 13.41 -0.51
C LYS A 223 -7.39 13.26 0.53
N ILE A 224 -6.67 12.15 0.52
CA ILE A 224 -5.47 11.99 1.36
C ILE A 224 -4.38 12.99 0.94
N ALA A 225 -4.09 13.07 -0.37
CA ALA A 225 -3.11 14.01 -0.87
C ALA A 225 -3.56 15.47 -0.71
N ASP A 226 -4.85 15.76 -0.98
CA ASP A 226 -5.44 17.09 -0.80
C ASP A 226 -5.26 17.56 0.65
N ALA A 227 -5.56 16.70 1.63
CA ALA A 227 -5.42 17.02 3.05
C ALA A 227 -3.94 17.20 3.49
N LEU A 228 -3.03 16.38 2.95
CA LEU A 228 -1.60 16.54 3.22
C LEU A 228 -1.06 17.85 2.63
N VAL A 229 -1.54 18.27 1.46
CA VAL A 229 -1.17 19.57 0.88
C VAL A 229 -1.77 20.71 1.70
N GLY A 230 -3.01 20.59 2.17
CA GLY A 230 -3.62 21.58 3.08
C GLY A 230 -2.78 21.79 4.35
N GLU A 231 -2.33 20.70 4.98
CA GLU A 231 -1.42 20.77 6.14
C GLU A 231 -0.09 21.40 5.77
N LEU A 232 0.52 20.99 4.65
CA LEU A 232 1.80 21.54 4.20
C LEU A 232 1.71 23.07 3.97
N GLN A 233 0.63 23.52 3.32
CA GLN A 233 0.41 24.94 3.03
C GLN A 233 0.18 25.75 4.30
N SER A 234 -0.52 25.20 5.30
CA SER A 234 -0.71 25.87 6.61
C SER A 234 0.62 26.09 7.37
N LEU A 235 1.62 25.26 7.07
CA LEU A 235 2.98 25.37 7.58
C LEU A 235 3.90 26.24 6.69
N GLY A 236 3.36 26.89 5.65
CA GLY A 236 4.11 27.75 4.72
C GLY A 236 4.82 27.02 3.60
N GLY A 237 4.65 25.71 3.44
CA GLY A 237 5.19 24.95 2.31
C GLY A 237 4.41 25.18 1.02
N ARG A 238 5.02 24.87 -0.12
CA ARG A 238 4.43 25.08 -1.45
C ARG A 238 4.52 23.81 -2.28
N VAL A 239 3.54 23.59 -3.15
CA VAL A 239 3.54 22.54 -4.17
C VAL A 239 3.45 23.18 -5.55
N MET A 240 4.26 22.71 -6.48
CA MET A 240 4.29 23.13 -7.89
C MET A 240 4.09 21.89 -8.75
N THR A 241 2.97 21.81 -9.44
CA THR A 241 2.62 20.75 -10.40
C THR A 241 3.13 21.05 -11.81
N GLY A 242 3.11 20.08 -12.72
CA GLY A 242 3.65 20.20 -14.07
C GLY A 242 5.16 20.49 -14.10
N ARG A 243 5.90 20.13 -13.05
CA ARG A 243 7.34 20.39 -12.88
C ARG A 243 8.14 19.09 -12.82
N ARG A 244 8.30 18.47 -13.96
CA ARG A 244 9.12 17.26 -14.11
C ARG A 244 10.60 17.61 -13.95
N VAL A 245 11.25 16.98 -12.96
CA VAL A 245 12.68 17.08 -12.71
C VAL A 245 13.37 15.93 -13.44
N VAL A 246 14.30 16.24 -14.33
CA VAL A 246 15.09 15.26 -15.11
C VAL A 246 16.58 15.30 -14.78
N SER A 247 17.04 16.40 -14.17
CA SER A 247 18.42 16.56 -13.72
C SER A 247 18.52 17.42 -12.47
N MET A 248 19.66 17.41 -11.80
CA MET A 248 19.93 18.30 -10.65
C MET A 248 19.94 19.79 -11.04
N ALA A 249 20.17 20.10 -12.32
CA ALA A 249 20.14 21.48 -12.81
C ALA A 249 18.73 22.10 -12.85
N ASP A 250 17.69 21.29 -12.85
CA ASP A 250 16.29 21.76 -12.81
C ASP A 250 15.88 22.24 -11.42
N LEU A 251 16.70 21.97 -10.40
CA LEU A 251 16.38 22.23 -9.00
C LEU A 251 16.92 23.58 -8.53
N PRO A 252 16.12 24.38 -7.82
CA PRO A 252 16.64 25.57 -7.15
C PRO A 252 17.67 25.16 -6.07
N PRO A 253 18.69 26.00 -5.80
CA PRO A 253 19.65 25.73 -4.74
C PRO A 253 18.96 25.56 -3.38
N ALA A 254 19.26 24.45 -2.68
CA ALA A 254 18.71 24.13 -1.37
C ALA A 254 19.74 23.42 -0.48
N ARG A 255 19.47 23.35 0.82
CA ARG A 255 20.30 22.60 1.78
C ARG A 255 20.04 21.09 1.72
N ALA A 256 18.81 20.69 1.36
CA ALA A 256 18.43 19.29 1.22
C ALA A 256 17.49 19.06 0.04
N TYR A 257 17.70 17.96 -0.68
CA TYR A 257 16.85 17.43 -1.73
C TYR A 257 16.33 16.06 -1.32
N LEU A 258 15.00 15.90 -1.22
CA LEU A 258 14.35 14.67 -0.83
C LEU A 258 13.59 14.10 -2.03
N PHE A 259 14.03 12.97 -2.52
CA PHE A 259 13.52 12.35 -3.73
C PHE A 259 12.47 11.29 -3.41
N ASP A 260 11.20 11.57 -3.69
CA ASP A 260 10.10 10.59 -3.69
C ASP A 260 10.03 9.88 -5.06
N VAL A 261 11.19 9.37 -5.49
CA VAL A 261 11.35 8.61 -6.73
C VAL A 261 12.08 7.30 -6.48
N THR A 262 11.97 6.36 -7.43
CA THR A 262 12.65 5.06 -7.32
C THR A 262 14.16 5.19 -7.54
N PRO A 263 14.96 4.18 -7.14
CA PRO A 263 16.40 4.15 -7.38
C PRO A 263 16.76 4.38 -8.85
N ARG A 264 16.04 3.80 -9.82
CA ARG A 264 16.26 3.98 -11.26
C ARG A 264 16.19 5.47 -11.66
N GLN A 265 15.16 6.15 -11.20
CA GLN A 265 15.00 7.58 -11.50
C GLN A 265 16.03 8.45 -10.77
N LEU A 266 16.37 8.13 -9.52
CA LEU A 266 17.40 8.85 -8.81
C LEU A 266 18.76 8.76 -9.51
N VAL A 267 19.11 7.59 -10.05
CA VAL A 267 20.34 7.41 -10.87
C VAL A 267 20.31 8.32 -12.08
N THR A 268 19.18 8.46 -12.75
CA THR A 268 19.04 9.35 -13.92
C THR A 268 19.16 10.83 -13.52
N ILE A 269 18.47 11.26 -12.45
CA ILE A 269 18.36 12.67 -12.06
C ILE A 269 19.63 13.16 -11.37
N ALA A 270 20.20 12.36 -10.47
CA ALA A 270 21.26 12.80 -9.55
C ALA A 270 22.57 11.98 -9.71
N GLY A 271 22.69 11.19 -10.77
CA GLY A 271 23.85 10.29 -10.93
C GLY A 271 25.19 11.00 -10.91
N GLU A 272 25.31 12.16 -11.53
CA GLU A 272 26.54 12.97 -11.54
C GLU A 272 26.95 13.49 -10.15
N ALA A 273 25.99 13.66 -9.24
CA ALA A 273 26.21 14.12 -7.87
C ALA A 273 26.52 12.99 -6.88
N LEU A 274 26.58 11.71 -7.35
CA LEU A 274 26.73 10.52 -6.52
C LEU A 274 27.94 9.68 -6.97
N PRO A 275 28.69 9.08 -6.03
CA PRO A 275 29.83 8.21 -6.35
C PRO A 275 29.39 6.97 -7.15
N ARG A 276 30.23 6.55 -8.11
CA ARG A 276 29.98 5.36 -8.94
C ARG A 276 29.63 4.12 -8.14
N SER A 277 30.37 3.87 -7.06
CA SER A 277 30.11 2.71 -6.18
C SER A 277 28.74 2.71 -5.52
N TYR A 278 28.13 3.87 -5.33
CA TYR A 278 26.76 3.99 -4.82
C TYR A 278 25.72 3.80 -5.93
N LEU A 279 26.00 4.33 -7.12
CA LEU A 279 25.15 4.10 -8.32
C LEU A 279 25.07 2.60 -8.64
N ASP A 280 26.18 1.88 -8.55
CA ASP A 280 26.22 0.42 -8.75
C ASP A 280 25.35 -0.35 -7.73
N GLN A 281 25.23 0.16 -6.49
CA GLN A 281 24.31 -0.39 -5.49
C GLN A 281 22.84 -0.10 -5.87
N LEU A 282 22.52 1.12 -6.30
CA LEU A 282 21.18 1.50 -6.73
C LEU A 282 20.74 0.72 -7.98
N ASN A 283 21.64 0.48 -8.93
CA ASN A 283 21.38 -0.29 -10.14
C ASN A 283 21.09 -1.78 -9.88
N ARG A 284 21.53 -2.31 -8.71
CA ARG A 284 21.21 -3.68 -8.28
C ARG A 284 19.85 -3.79 -7.57
N PHE A 285 19.15 -2.68 -7.40
CA PHE A 285 17.82 -2.69 -6.80
C PHE A 285 16.83 -3.42 -7.72
N ARG A 286 16.05 -4.34 -7.15
CA ARG A 286 15.09 -5.16 -7.90
C ARG A 286 13.68 -4.67 -7.63
N TYR A 287 12.91 -4.56 -8.72
CA TYR A 287 11.48 -4.30 -8.66
C TYR A 287 10.72 -5.62 -8.50
N GLY A 288 9.55 -5.54 -7.84
CA GLY A 288 8.67 -6.67 -7.59
C GLY A 288 7.78 -7.00 -8.80
N PRO A 289 6.90 -7.99 -8.66
CA PRO A 289 5.83 -8.22 -9.62
C PRO A 289 5.01 -6.97 -9.88
N GLY A 290 4.40 -6.89 -11.06
CA GLY A 290 3.47 -5.85 -11.41
C GLY A 290 2.03 -6.22 -11.04
N VAL A 291 1.12 -5.27 -11.26
CA VAL A 291 -0.31 -5.51 -11.15
C VAL A 291 -1.00 -5.23 -12.48
N PHE A 292 -2.05 -6.00 -12.76
CA PHE A 292 -3.03 -5.74 -13.82
C PHE A 292 -4.33 -5.34 -13.16
N LYS A 293 -4.85 -4.18 -13.49
CA LYS A 293 -5.96 -3.54 -12.78
C LYS A 293 -7.18 -3.36 -13.66
N LEU A 294 -8.34 -3.55 -13.06
CA LEU A 294 -9.65 -3.28 -13.66
C LEU A 294 -10.47 -2.33 -12.78
N ASP A 295 -11.18 -1.43 -13.44
CA ASP A 295 -12.24 -0.63 -12.85
C ASP A 295 -13.52 -0.88 -13.61
N TRP A 296 -14.65 -1.00 -12.90
CA TRP A 296 -15.96 -1.15 -13.53
C TRP A 296 -16.95 -0.11 -13.02
N ALA A 297 -17.75 0.42 -13.95
CA ALA A 297 -19.04 1.03 -13.65
C ALA A 297 -20.10 -0.06 -13.73
N LEU A 298 -20.93 -0.21 -12.68
CA LEU A 298 -21.97 -1.22 -12.60
C LEU A 298 -23.37 -0.58 -12.51
N ASP A 299 -24.39 -1.29 -12.99
CA ASP A 299 -25.80 -0.88 -12.90
C ASP A 299 -26.43 -1.21 -11.53
N ALA A 300 -25.84 -2.13 -10.77
CA ALA A 300 -26.24 -2.55 -9.43
C ALA A 300 -25.03 -3.08 -8.63
N PRO A 301 -25.16 -3.35 -7.33
CA PRO A 301 -24.10 -4.01 -6.56
C PRO A 301 -23.71 -5.37 -7.14
N ILE A 302 -22.49 -5.79 -6.87
CA ILE A 302 -22.02 -7.14 -7.23
C ILE A 302 -22.93 -8.17 -6.56
N PRO A 303 -23.49 -9.16 -7.31
CA PRO A 303 -24.45 -10.14 -6.78
C PRO A 303 -23.76 -11.29 -6.04
N TRP A 304 -23.08 -10.99 -4.95
CA TRP A 304 -22.35 -11.97 -4.16
C TRP A 304 -23.26 -13.09 -3.66
N ARG A 305 -22.80 -14.35 -3.70
CA ARG A 305 -23.50 -15.48 -3.08
C ARG A 305 -23.66 -15.29 -1.57
N ASP A 306 -22.61 -14.78 -0.92
CA ASP A 306 -22.63 -14.47 0.50
C ASP A 306 -22.86 -12.97 0.74
N PRO A 307 -23.96 -12.58 1.40
CA PRO A 307 -24.31 -11.17 1.60
C PRO A 307 -23.32 -10.40 2.50
N ARG A 308 -22.47 -11.09 3.26
CA ARG A 308 -21.41 -10.45 4.05
C ARG A 308 -20.43 -9.68 3.16
N CYS A 309 -20.23 -10.11 1.91
CA CYS A 309 -19.39 -9.44 0.95
C CYS A 309 -19.90 -8.03 0.57
N LEU A 310 -21.21 -7.77 0.64
CA LEU A 310 -21.77 -6.42 0.41
C LEU A 310 -21.46 -5.44 1.56
N ARG A 311 -21.11 -5.95 2.73
CA ARG A 311 -20.78 -5.15 3.93
C ARG A 311 -19.26 -4.99 4.12
N ALA A 312 -18.47 -5.63 3.24
CA ALA A 312 -17.01 -5.64 3.34
C ALA A 312 -16.36 -4.57 2.45
N GLY A 313 -15.43 -3.81 3.03
CA GLY A 313 -14.65 -2.79 2.33
C GLY A 313 -13.69 -3.38 1.30
N THR A 314 -13.19 -4.57 1.58
CA THR A 314 -12.26 -5.31 0.72
C THR A 314 -12.71 -6.75 0.56
N ILE A 315 -12.56 -7.28 -0.63
CA ILE A 315 -12.81 -8.69 -0.95
C ILE A 315 -11.52 -9.31 -1.49
N HIS A 316 -11.12 -10.44 -0.88
CA HIS A 316 -10.01 -11.26 -1.37
C HIS A 316 -10.58 -12.47 -2.13
N LEU A 317 -10.38 -12.51 -3.45
CA LEU A 317 -10.80 -13.63 -4.31
C LEU A 317 -9.60 -14.53 -4.61
N GLY A 318 -9.82 -15.81 -4.58
CA GLY A 318 -8.77 -16.79 -4.89
C GLY A 318 -9.04 -18.17 -4.28
N GLY A 319 -10.13 -18.30 -3.51
CA GLY A 319 -10.53 -19.56 -2.90
C GLY A 319 -9.62 -19.97 -1.75
N SER A 320 -9.10 -21.20 -1.75
CA SER A 320 -8.31 -21.77 -0.65
C SER A 320 -6.89 -21.16 -0.55
N LEU A 321 -6.21 -21.46 0.58
CA LEU A 321 -4.79 -21.11 0.73
C LEU A 321 -3.94 -21.69 -0.40
N GLU A 322 -4.22 -22.92 -0.82
CA GLU A 322 -3.49 -23.63 -1.84
C GLU A 322 -3.66 -22.98 -3.22
N GLU A 323 -4.87 -22.51 -3.55
CA GLU A 323 -5.15 -21.80 -4.80
C GLU A 323 -4.45 -20.44 -4.85
N ILE A 324 -4.51 -19.66 -3.75
CA ILE A 324 -3.81 -18.38 -3.65
C ILE A 324 -2.29 -18.57 -3.73
N ALA A 325 -1.74 -19.57 -3.02
CA ALA A 325 -0.32 -19.89 -3.07
C ALA A 325 0.12 -20.27 -4.48
N ALA A 326 -0.68 -21.08 -5.19
CA ALA A 326 -0.41 -21.47 -6.58
C ALA A 326 -0.42 -20.25 -7.54
N SER A 327 -1.35 -19.31 -7.35
CA SER A 327 -1.40 -18.02 -8.08
C SER A 327 -0.10 -17.24 -7.87
N GLU A 328 0.26 -16.95 -6.63
CA GLU A 328 1.44 -16.16 -6.29
C GLU A 328 2.76 -16.86 -6.70
N ALA A 329 2.83 -18.17 -6.54
CA ALA A 329 3.97 -18.95 -7.02
C ALA A 329 4.12 -18.90 -8.55
N THR A 330 3.01 -18.86 -9.30
CA THR A 330 3.01 -18.73 -10.76
C THR A 330 3.58 -17.38 -11.18
N VAL A 331 3.15 -16.29 -10.52
CA VAL A 331 3.72 -14.94 -10.70
C VAL A 331 5.22 -14.94 -10.37
N GLY A 332 5.61 -15.58 -9.27
CA GLY A 332 7.01 -15.70 -8.85
C GLY A 332 7.91 -16.44 -9.86
N ARG A 333 7.34 -17.31 -10.69
CA ARG A 333 8.02 -17.98 -11.81
C ARG A 333 8.04 -17.15 -13.11
N GLY A 334 7.54 -15.93 -13.09
CA GLY A 334 7.48 -15.05 -14.27
C GLY A 334 6.33 -15.38 -15.23
N GLN A 335 5.26 -16.02 -14.76
CA GLN A 335 4.10 -16.42 -15.57
C GLN A 335 2.82 -15.75 -15.04
N ALA A 336 1.90 -15.40 -15.95
CA ALA A 336 0.58 -14.89 -15.58
C ALA A 336 -0.32 -16.06 -15.11
N PRO A 337 -0.90 -16.00 -13.88
CA PRO A 337 -1.67 -17.10 -13.33
C PRO A 337 -2.98 -17.32 -14.10
N PRO A 338 -3.39 -18.57 -14.36
CA PRO A 338 -4.66 -18.86 -15.04
C PRO A 338 -5.88 -18.52 -14.17
N ALA A 339 -5.78 -18.71 -12.85
CA ALA A 339 -6.77 -18.34 -11.85
C ALA A 339 -6.11 -17.41 -10.82
N PRO A 340 -6.10 -16.07 -11.05
CA PRO A 340 -5.36 -15.14 -10.21
C PRO A 340 -6.01 -14.95 -8.84
N TYR A 341 -5.18 -14.71 -7.83
CA TYR A 341 -5.64 -13.98 -6.64
C TYR A 341 -6.05 -12.58 -7.06
N VAL A 342 -7.23 -12.13 -6.62
CA VAL A 342 -7.75 -10.79 -6.94
C VAL A 342 -8.10 -10.05 -5.66
N LEU A 343 -7.58 -8.85 -5.53
CA LEU A 343 -8.02 -7.87 -4.54
C LEU A 343 -9.10 -7.00 -5.16
N LEU A 344 -10.26 -6.89 -4.49
CA LEU A 344 -11.39 -6.12 -4.99
C LEU A 344 -11.96 -5.21 -3.89
N SER A 345 -12.43 -4.02 -4.27
CA SER A 345 -13.21 -3.11 -3.43
C SER A 345 -14.36 -2.53 -4.22
N GLN A 346 -15.50 -2.32 -3.55
CA GLN A 346 -16.67 -1.63 -4.10
C GLN A 346 -16.98 -0.38 -3.25
N PRO A 347 -16.17 0.72 -3.39
CA PRO A 347 -16.23 1.87 -2.49
C PRO A 347 -17.60 2.57 -2.48
N SER A 348 -18.34 2.52 -3.59
CA SER A 348 -19.68 3.11 -3.71
C SER A 348 -20.76 2.46 -2.82
N LEU A 349 -20.50 1.30 -2.22
CA LEU A 349 -21.40 0.73 -1.19
C LEU A 349 -21.38 1.56 0.10
N PHE A 350 -20.30 2.27 0.36
CA PHE A 350 -20.07 3.02 1.60
C PHE A 350 -20.04 4.53 1.36
N ASP A 351 -19.82 4.95 0.11
CA ASP A 351 -19.69 6.35 -0.29
C ASP A 351 -20.52 6.64 -1.53
N ALA A 352 -21.70 7.22 -1.33
CA ALA A 352 -22.63 7.57 -2.41
C ALA A 352 -22.09 8.63 -3.39
N THR A 353 -20.99 9.32 -3.05
CA THR A 353 -20.39 10.31 -3.95
C THR A 353 -19.57 9.69 -5.08
N ARG A 354 -19.37 8.36 -5.06
CA ARG A 354 -18.51 7.64 -6.01
C ARG A 354 -19.18 7.27 -7.33
N ALA A 355 -20.52 7.26 -7.38
CA ALA A 355 -21.29 6.89 -8.56
C ALA A 355 -22.65 7.60 -8.56
N PRO A 356 -23.33 7.71 -9.73
CA PRO A 356 -24.72 8.15 -9.79
C PRO A 356 -25.64 7.25 -8.95
N ALA A 357 -26.79 7.79 -8.52
CA ALA A 357 -27.75 7.09 -7.68
C ALA A 357 -28.13 5.71 -8.27
N GLY A 358 -28.05 4.67 -7.46
CA GLY A 358 -28.30 3.27 -7.84
C GLY A 358 -27.24 2.64 -8.74
N LYS A 359 -26.13 3.32 -8.99
CA LYS A 359 -24.97 2.80 -9.74
C LYS A 359 -23.78 2.60 -8.79
N HIS A 360 -22.79 1.81 -9.26
CA HIS A 360 -21.66 1.43 -8.42
C HIS A 360 -20.33 1.48 -9.16
N THR A 361 -19.27 1.85 -8.43
CA THR A 361 -17.88 1.69 -8.86
C THR A 361 -17.28 0.45 -8.24
N VAL A 362 -16.46 -0.25 -9.00
CA VAL A 362 -15.62 -1.34 -8.49
C VAL A 362 -14.19 -1.09 -8.94
N TRP A 363 -13.27 -1.43 -8.08
CA TRP A 363 -11.83 -1.41 -8.25
C TRP A 363 -11.26 -2.79 -7.93
N ALA A 364 -10.44 -3.35 -8.80
CA ALA A 364 -9.79 -4.62 -8.57
C ALA A 364 -8.44 -4.71 -9.28
N TYR A 365 -7.55 -5.56 -8.76
CA TYR A 365 -6.33 -5.95 -9.45
C TYR A 365 -5.91 -7.38 -9.11
N CYS A 366 -5.08 -7.95 -9.97
CA CYS A 366 -4.34 -9.17 -9.70
C CYS A 366 -2.84 -8.95 -9.88
N HIS A 367 -2.03 -9.85 -9.32
CA HIS A 367 -0.58 -9.84 -9.50
C HIS A 367 -0.20 -10.50 -10.83
N VAL A 368 0.80 -9.92 -11.50
CA VAL A 368 1.38 -10.42 -12.75
C VAL A 368 2.90 -10.25 -12.72
N PRO A 369 3.67 -10.94 -13.56
CA PRO A 369 5.10 -10.65 -13.69
C PRO A 369 5.38 -9.18 -13.98
N ASN A 370 6.50 -8.67 -13.48
CA ASN A 370 6.91 -7.29 -13.75
C ASN A 370 6.96 -7.03 -15.27
N GLY A 371 6.28 -5.96 -15.71
CA GLY A 371 6.19 -5.59 -17.12
C GLY A 371 5.37 -6.55 -18.00
N SER A 372 4.53 -7.41 -17.40
CA SER A 372 3.67 -8.33 -18.14
C SER A 372 2.76 -7.60 -19.14
N THR A 373 2.63 -8.18 -20.33
CA THR A 373 1.73 -7.72 -21.40
C THR A 373 0.48 -8.59 -21.55
N VAL A 374 0.31 -9.59 -20.68
CA VAL A 374 -0.83 -10.52 -20.73
C VAL A 374 -2.09 -9.80 -20.25
N ASP A 375 -3.14 -9.85 -21.05
CA ASP A 375 -4.47 -9.38 -20.66
C ASP A 375 -5.08 -10.35 -19.63
N MET A 376 -5.39 -9.83 -18.45
CA MET A 376 -5.97 -10.59 -17.34
C MET A 376 -7.48 -10.36 -17.18
N THR A 377 -8.11 -9.58 -18.06
CA THR A 377 -9.51 -9.16 -17.93
C THR A 377 -10.45 -10.34 -17.70
N ASP A 378 -10.45 -11.31 -18.61
CA ASP A 378 -11.34 -12.46 -18.52
C ASP A 378 -11.05 -13.34 -17.29
N ARG A 379 -9.77 -13.45 -16.90
CA ARG A 379 -9.36 -14.25 -15.73
C ARG A 379 -9.81 -13.60 -14.41
N ILE A 380 -9.69 -12.27 -14.30
CA ILE A 380 -10.20 -11.52 -13.14
C ILE A 380 -11.72 -11.60 -13.08
N GLU A 381 -12.42 -11.34 -14.19
CA GLU A 381 -13.87 -11.44 -14.25
C GLU A 381 -14.39 -12.86 -13.97
N ALA A 382 -13.67 -13.90 -14.40
CA ALA A 382 -14.01 -15.27 -14.05
C ALA A 382 -13.89 -15.56 -12.56
N GLN A 383 -12.90 -14.98 -11.87
CA GLN A 383 -12.81 -15.08 -10.40
C GLN A 383 -13.95 -14.36 -9.71
N VAL A 384 -14.37 -13.18 -10.19
CA VAL A 384 -15.54 -12.49 -9.62
C VAL A 384 -16.80 -13.31 -9.86
N GLU A 385 -17.01 -13.80 -11.08
CA GLU A 385 -18.19 -14.60 -11.50
C GLU A 385 -18.31 -15.91 -10.70
N ARG A 386 -17.17 -16.53 -10.32
CA ARG A 386 -17.15 -17.73 -9.47
C ARG A 386 -17.88 -17.53 -8.15
N PHE A 387 -17.72 -16.38 -7.52
CA PHE A 387 -18.28 -16.05 -6.20
C PHE A 387 -19.52 -15.15 -6.26
N ALA A 388 -19.75 -14.54 -7.43
CA ALA A 388 -20.88 -13.62 -7.68
C ALA A 388 -21.48 -13.88 -9.08
N PRO A 389 -22.22 -14.99 -9.28
CA PRO A 389 -22.81 -15.33 -10.57
C PRO A 389 -23.73 -14.22 -11.09
N GLY A 390 -23.54 -13.85 -12.36
CA GLY A 390 -24.25 -12.76 -13.01
C GLY A 390 -23.57 -11.40 -12.86
N PHE A 391 -22.36 -11.33 -12.32
CA PHE A 391 -21.56 -10.10 -12.22
C PHE A 391 -21.37 -9.45 -13.60
N ARG A 392 -20.98 -10.22 -14.61
CA ARG A 392 -20.72 -9.70 -15.97
C ARG A 392 -21.91 -8.98 -16.57
N ASN A 393 -23.13 -9.39 -16.23
CA ASN A 393 -24.36 -8.74 -16.68
C ASN A 393 -24.62 -7.37 -16.04
N ARG A 394 -23.89 -7.03 -14.97
CA ARG A 394 -23.97 -5.74 -14.26
C ARG A 394 -23.00 -4.69 -14.82
N VAL A 395 -22.05 -5.09 -15.67
CA VAL A 395 -20.99 -4.21 -16.15
C VAL A 395 -21.54 -3.26 -17.23
N LEU A 396 -21.54 -1.96 -16.93
CA LEU A 396 -21.88 -0.89 -17.87
C LEU A 396 -20.65 -0.46 -18.69
N ALA A 397 -19.50 -0.36 -18.03
CA ALA A 397 -18.24 0.00 -18.66
C ALA A 397 -17.07 -0.52 -17.82
N ARG A 398 -15.93 -0.70 -18.45
CA ARG A 398 -14.67 -1.07 -17.79
C ARG A 398 -13.52 -0.18 -18.26
N ASN A 399 -12.55 -0.01 -17.37
CA ASN A 399 -11.25 0.55 -17.66
C ASN A 399 -10.18 -0.50 -17.30
N VAL A 400 -9.18 -0.64 -18.16
CA VAL A 400 -8.08 -1.59 -18.00
C VAL A 400 -6.79 -0.83 -17.85
N MET A 401 -5.98 -1.19 -16.85
CA MET A 401 -4.63 -0.69 -16.70
C MET A 401 -3.64 -1.85 -16.64
N THR A 402 -2.84 -1.97 -17.68
CA THR A 402 -1.69 -2.90 -17.75
C THR A 402 -0.56 -2.42 -16.84
N PRO A 403 0.45 -3.26 -16.53
CA PRO A 403 1.67 -2.81 -15.87
C PRO A 403 2.32 -1.57 -16.50
N ALA A 404 2.30 -1.47 -17.83
CA ALA A 404 2.81 -0.31 -18.56
C ALA A 404 1.96 0.95 -18.35
N ASP A 405 0.64 0.82 -18.28
CA ASP A 405 -0.26 1.94 -17.99
C ASP A 405 -0.07 2.46 -16.57
N ILE A 406 0.11 1.56 -15.62
CA ILE A 406 0.38 1.88 -14.21
C ILE A 406 1.73 2.63 -14.08
N GLU A 407 2.78 2.16 -14.77
CA GLU A 407 4.08 2.86 -14.80
C GLU A 407 3.95 4.24 -15.49
N ARG A 408 3.17 4.35 -16.58
CA ARG A 408 2.92 5.63 -17.27
C ARG A 408 2.14 6.60 -16.37
N HIS A 409 1.18 6.11 -15.59
CA HIS A 409 0.42 6.92 -14.65
C HIS A 409 1.27 7.38 -13.45
N ASN A 410 2.17 6.52 -12.97
CA ASN A 410 3.08 6.81 -11.87
C ASN A 410 4.45 6.18 -12.16
N ALA A 411 5.39 7.01 -12.57
CA ALA A 411 6.74 6.59 -12.95
C ALA A 411 7.53 5.86 -11.83
N ASN A 412 7.03 5.86 -10.60
CA ASN A 412 7.57 5.07 -9.50
C ASN A 412 7.16 3.59 -9.55
N CYS A 413 6.10 3.25 -10.29
CA CYS A 413 5.56 1.90 -10.41
C CYS A 413 6.22 1.14 -11.56
N ILE A 414 7.52 0.89 -11.46
CA ILE A 414 8.33 0.29 -12.51
C ILE A 414 7.83 -1.11 -12.90
N GLY A 415 7.41 -1.29 -14.16
CA GLY A 415 6.82 -2.53 -14.65
C GLY A 415 5.53 -2.93 -13.92
N GLY A 416 4.82 -1.94 -13.36
CA GLY A 416 3.59 -2.12 -12.58
C GLY A 416 3.82 -2.47 -11.10
N ASP A 417 5.04 -2.44 -10.59
CA ASP A 417 5.34 -2.68 -9.17
C ASP A 417 4.81 -1.54 -8.29
N ILE A 418 3.73 -1.79 -7.57
CA ILE A 418 3.09 -0.84 -6.66
C ILE A 418 3.70 -0.80 -5.25
N ASN A 419 4.61 -1.73 -4.91
CA ASN A 419 5.30 -1.80 -3.61
C ASN A 419 6.62 -1.00 -3.58
N GLY A 420 7.06 -0.51 -4.73
CA GLY A 420 8.31 0.25 -4.84
C GLY A 420 9.57 -0.59 -4.62
N GLY A 421 9.51 -1.87 -4.98
CA GLY A 421 10.61 -2.82 -4.96
C GLY A 421 10.23 -4.21 -4.43
N SER A 422 10.98 -5.23 -4.84
CA SER A 422 10.78 -6.62 -4.41
C SER A 422 10.76 -6.75 -2.88
N GLY A 423 9.80 -7.54 -2.36
CA GLY A 423 9.58 -7.80 -0.94
C GLY A 423 10.47 -8.89 -0.35
N ASP A 424 11.51 -9.36 -1.05
CA ASP A 424 12.41 -10.38 -0.52
C ASP A 424 13.18 -9.91 0.73
N LEU A 425 13.54 -10.86 1.60
CA LEU A 425 14.19 -10.58 2.90
C LEU A 425 15.43 -9.70 2.80
N ARG A 426 16.26 -9.89 1.77
CA ARG A 426 17.47 -9.10 1.61
C ARG A 426 17.14 -7.62 1.38
N GLN A 427 16.20 -7.33 0.45
CA GLN A 427 15.78 -5.96 0.20
C GLN A 427 14.96 -5.39 1.36
N TRP A 428 14.21 -6.21 2.09
CA TRP A 428 13.47 -5.72 3.26
C TRP A 428 14.39 -5.01 4.26
N PHE A 429 15.58 -5.55 4.52
CA PHE A 429 16.52 -4.96 5.48
C PHE A 429 17.46 -3.92 4.88
N LEU A 430 17.79 -4.03 3.58
CA LEU A 430 18.86 -3.25 2.93
C LEU A 430 18.36 -2.36 1.78
N ARG A 431 17.09 -1.92 1.82
CA ARG A 431 16.50 -1.14 0.72
C ARG A 431 16.70 0.38 0.87
N PRO A 432 16.96 1.13 -0.22
CA PRO A 432 17.48 0.60 -1.49
C PRO A 432 18.94 0.19 -1.36
N THR A 433 19.62 0.66 -0.30
CA THR A 433 20.98 0.32 0.13
C THR A 433 21.04 0.29 1.66
N TRP A 434 22.15 -0.14 2.25
CA TRP A 434 22.36 -0.11 3.71
C TRP A 434 22.27 1.31 4.33
N ARG A 435 22.40 2.38 3.50
CA ARG A 435 22.23 3.77 3.93
C ARG A 435 20.78 4.17 4.12
N ARG A 436 19.83 3.35 3.64
CA ARG A 436 18.39 3.58 3.70
C ARG A 436 18.01 4.91 3.02
N TYR A 437 17.64 5.93 3.80
CA TYR A 437 17.17 7.25 3.31
C TYR A 437 18.30 8.16 2.84
N ALA A 438 19.54 7.97 3.32
CA ALA A 438 20.66 8.84 3.05
C ALA A 438 21.47 8.36 1.84
N THR A 439 22.10 9.30 1.12
CA THR A 439 23.12 8.99 0.13
C THR A 439 24.52 9.38 0.65
N PRO A 440 25.59 9.08 -0.10
CA PRO A 440 26.91 9.65 0.18
C PRO A 440 26.95 11.17 0.12
N ASN A 441 26.17 11.79 -0.77
CA ASN A 441 26.00 13.24 -0.81
C ASN A 441 25.11 13.70 0.36
N ARG A 442 25.62 14.64 1.16
CA ARG A 442 24.93 15.11 2.37
C ARG A 442 23.65 15.91 2.10
N GLN A 443 23.43 16.33 0.87
CA GLN A 443 22.25 17.09 0.46
C GLN A 443 21.15 16.20 -0.15
N ILE A 444 21.46 14.96 -0.58
CA ILE A 444 20.54 14.10 -1.34
C ILE A 444 20.02 12.96 -0.46
N TYR A 445 18.70 12.81 -0.43
CA TYR A 445 17.96 11.80 0.36
C TYR A 445 16.90 11.12 -0.50
N ILE A 446 16.61 9.84 -0.20
CA ILE A 446 15.53 9.08 -0.83
C ILE A 446 14.39 8.97 0.17
N CYS A 447 13.18 9.31 -0.24
CA CYS A 447 12.01 9.28 0.64
C CYS A 447 10.82 8.46 0.07
N SER A 448 11.01 7.77 -1.06
CA SER A 448 10.00 6.95 -1.71
C SER A 448 9.77 5.60 -1.03
N SER A 449 8.76 4.86 -1.50
CA SER A 449 8.45 3.47 -1.11
C SER A 449 9.62 2.50 -1.33
N SER A 450 10.65 2.88 -2.09
CA SER A 450 11.89 2.11 -2.23
C SER A 450 12.77 2.17 -0.98
N THR A 451 12.38 2.89 0.07
CA THR A 451 13.04 2.94 1.39
C THR A 451 12.17 2.25 2.46
N PRO A 452 12.72 1.90 3.65
CA PRO A 452 11.87 1.39 4.75
C PRO A 452 10.79 2.41 5.16
N PRO A 453 9.61 1.94 5.59
CA PRO A 453 9.19 0.56 5.77
C PRO A 453 8.70 -0.15 4.51
N THR A 454 8.70 0.44 3.33
CA THR A 454 8.26 -0.10 2.04
C THR A 454 6.94 0.50 1.52
N GLY A 455 6.27 -0.17 0.56
CA GLY A 455 5.03 0.29 -0.05
C GLY A 455 3.85 0.42 0.90
N GLY A 456 2.86 1.17 0.46
CA GLY A 456 1.64 1.47 1.20
C GLY A 456 1.46 2.97 1.45
N VAL A 457 0.20 3.38 1.66
CA VAL A 457 -0.15 4.78 1.94
C VAL A 457 -0.03 5.03 3.44
N HIS A 458 1.15 5.42 3.90
CA HIS A 458 1.43 5.69 5.33
C HIS A 458 2.36 6.89 5.57
N GLY A 459 3.05 7.41 4.53
CA GLY A 459 3.94 8.57 4.61
C GLY A 459 5.23 8.36 5.43
N LEU A 460 5.46 7.17 5.99
CA LEU A 460 6.57 6.95 6.93
C LEU A 460 7.94 6.92 6.25
N CYS A 461 8.03 6.50 4.97
CA CYS A 461 9.28 6.60 4.22
C CYS A 461 9.73 8.07 4.15
N GLY A 462 8.81 8.96 3.80
CA GLY A 462 9.05 10.41 3.78
C GLY A 462 9.41 10.99 5.13
N PHE A 463 8.63 10.65 6.15
CA PHE A 463 8.85 11.11 7.53
C PHE A 463 10.26 10.76 8.04
N PHE A 464 10.69 9.51 7.88
CA PHE A 464 12.02 9.10 8.36
C PHE A 464 13.17 9.64 7.50
N ALA A 465 12.94 9.81 6.18
CA ALA A 465 13.89 10.48 5.31
C ALA A 465 14.10 11.94 5.73
N ALA A 466 13.01 12.68 5.98
CA ALA A 466 13.06 14.05 6.47
C ALA A 466 13.77 14.15 7.82
N GLN A 467 13.47 13.26 8.78
CA GLN A 467 14.22 13.21 10.04
C GLN A 467 15.71 12.98 9.83
N THR A 468 16.08 12.18 8.83
CA THR A 468 17.49 11.93 8.49
C THR A 468 18.15 13.17 7.89
N ALA A 469 17.46 13.85 6.97
CA ALA A 469 17.91 15.11 6.38
C ALA A 469 18.09 16.20 7.45
N LEU A 470 17.11 16.37 8.33
CA LEU A 470 17.15 17.35 9.43
C LEU A 470 18.38 17.15 10.35
N ARG A 471 18.78 15.91 10.60
CA ARG A 471 19.96 15.61 11.42
C ARG A 471 21.29 15.78 10.68
N ARG A 472 21.31 15.74 9.32
CA ARG A 472 22.57 15.73 8.55
C ARG A 472 22.84 17.02 7.79
N ALA A 473 21.81 17.61 7.18
CA ALA A 473 21.94 18.82 6.34
C ALA A 473 21.70 20.12 7.10
N PHE A 474 21.04 20.06 8.26
CA PHE A 474 20.61 21.24 8.99
C PHE A 474 21.26 21.40 10.39
N ARG A 475 22.31 20.64 10.62
CA ARG A 475 23.20 20.85 11.77
C ARG A 475 24.21 21.96 11.51
#